data_bf5f31f198d73ca0429e8bf4e50e1603
#
_entry.id   bf5f31f198d73ca0429e8bf4e50e1603
#
_cell.length_a   1.000
_cell.length_b   1.000
_cell.length_c   1.000
_cell.angle_alpha   90.00
_cell.angle_beta   90.00
_cell.angle_gamma   90.00
#
_symmetry.space_group_name_H-M   'P 1'
#
loop_
_entity.id
_entity.type
_entity.pdbx_description
1 polymer ?
#
loop_
_entity_poly.entity_id
_entity_poly.type
_entity_poly.pdbx_seq_one_letter_code
_entity_poly.pdbx_strand_id
1 'polypeptide(L)'
;MMWLLLILLLFSSQSFALVLPVVVEEKVLKDYQAFVNDRDPLTIDDFTGPKARRSTVEIVLLQQAFMLGGVPVTLEFHTAPVAERIRRMSMLPDYAMAANTIWDSAVGGDGDRLWVSDAVIRQGEFEAGLYTVSTREDLLNAQQPIHIDQLSAVSSSQWVSDWNTLQALPLSNLLNVADWGNMVDMVGRHRVDFLLAPFQVSDDLSFTTRGFRFYPIPKVKIGLTGSRHFILSRQFPESEKLAQALNQGIAILRQKGTIERALIECGFINTKVSSWSKIN
;
A
#
# COMPACT_ATOMS: atom_id res chain seq x y z
N MET A 1 25.50 -11.67 -63.95
CA MET A 1 24.34 -11.44 -63.03
C MET A 1 24.78 -11.93 -61.64
N MET A 2 25.23 -11.01 -60.83
CA MET A 2 25.84 -11.30 -59.52
C MET A 2 24.81 -10.90 -58.45
N TRP A 3 24.27 -11.90 -57.72
CA TRP A 3 23.31 -11.70 -56.60
C TRP A 3 24.08 -11.37 -55.35
N LEU A 4 23.98 -10.12 -54.89
CA LEU A 4 24.42 -9.74 -53.53
C LEU A 4 23.39 -10.23 -52.51
N LEU A 5 23.77 -11.22 -51.70
CA LEU A 5 23.02 -11.61 -50.49
C LEU A 5 23.31 -10.58 -49.40
N LEU A 6 22.31 -9.76 -49.08
CA LEU A 6 22.34 -8.86 -47.93
C LEU A 6 22.01 -9.68 -46.66
N ILE A 7 23.04 -10.04 -45.89
CA ILE A 7 22.85 -10.68 -44.57
C ILE A 7 22.51 -9.57 -43.59
N LEU A 8 21.23 -9.47 -43.21
CA LEU A 8 20.78 -8.65 -42.08
C LEU A 8 21.22 -9.35 -40.79
N LEU A 9 22.31 -8.88 -40.18
CA LEU A 9 22.69 -9.23 -38.80
C LEU A 9 21.70 -8.57 -37.84
N LEU A 10 20.71 -9.34 -37.37
CA LEU A 10 19.88 -9.00 -36.22
C LEU A 10 20.78 -9.05 -34.98
N PHE A 11 21.35 -7.93 -34.61
CA PHE A 11 21.91 -7.77 -33.24
C PHE A 11 20.73 -7.79 -32.25
N SER A 12 20.45 -8.95 -31.67
CA SER A 12 19.67 -9.01 -30.44
C SER A 12 20.55 -8.40 -29.34
N SER A 13 20.33 -7.14 -29.02
CA SER A 13 20.87 -6.52 -27.82
C SER A 13 20.29 -7.28 -26.62
N GLN A 14 21.08 -8.17 -26.03
CA GLN A 14 20.77 -8.71 -24.71
C GLN A 14 20.82 -7.52 -23.74
N SER A 15 19.67 -6.98 -23.41
CA SER A 15 19.55 -6.01 -22.35
C SER A 15 19.77 -6.77 -21.03
N PHE A 16 20.95 -6.63 -20.45
CA PHE A 16 21.18 -7.10 -19.09
C PHE A 16 20.25 -6.31 -18.15
N ALA A 17 19.52 -7.03 -17.30
CA ALA A 17 18.70 -6.39 -16.28
C ALA A 17 19.59 -5.54 -15.36
N LEU A 18 19.20 -4.29 -15.15
CA LEU A 18 19.92 -3.39 -14.25
C LEU A 18 19.75 -3.88 -12.80
N VAL A 19 20.83 -4.05 -12.07
CA VAL A 19 20.76 -4.34 -10.63
C VAL A 19 20.38 -3.07 -9.89
N LEU A 20 19.26 -3.15 -9.17
CA LEU A 20 18.67 -2.02 -8.46
C LEU A 20 18.71 -2.28 -6.94
N PRO A 21 19.61 -1.62 -6.19
CA PRO A 21 19.64 -1.74 -4.73
C PRO A 21 18.44 -1.06 -4.10
N VAL A 22 17.58 -1.86 -3.46
CA VAL A 22 16.32 -1.41 -2.85
C VAL A 22 16.30 -1.66 -1.36
N VAL A 23 15.63 -0.77 -0.62
CA VAL A 23 15.49 -0.88 0.83
C VAL A 23 14.10 -1.39 1.20
N VAL A 24 14.04 -2.35 2.11
CA VAL A 24 12.80 -2.99 2.54
C VAL A 24 12.85 -3.35 4.04
N GLU A 25 11.69 -3.47 4.68
CA GLU A 25 11.61 -4.04 6.03
C GLU A 25 11.92 -5.54 5.99
N GLU A 26 12.74 -6.05 6.93
CA GLU A 26 13.15 -7.46 6.98
C GLU A 26 11.96 -8.43 6.97
N LYS A 27 10.90 -8.11 7.72
CA LYS A 27 9.68 -8.92 7.75
C LYS A 27 8.97 -8.94 6.40
N VAL A 28 8.93 -7.81 5.71
CA VAL A 28 8.32 -7.71 4.37
C VAL A 28 9.12 -8.51 3.36
N LEU A 29 10.45 -8.49 3.42
CA LEU A 29 11.31 -9.29 2.55
C LEU A 29 11.06 -10.79 2.73
N LYS A 30 11.01 -11.28 3.99
CA LYS A 30 10.70 -12.69 4.28
C LYS A 30 9.32 -13.10 3.74
N ASP A 31 8.33 -12.24 3.92
CA ASP A 31 6.98 -12.51 3.42
C ASP A 31 6.91 -12.45 1.88
N TYR A 32 7.66 -11.53 1.25
CA TYR A 32 7.78 -11.46 -0.22
C TYR A 32 8.42 -12.73 -0.79
N GLN A 33 9.53 -13.19 -0.21
CA GLN A 33 10.20 -14.42 -0.63
C GLN A 33 9.26 -15.64 -0.51
N ALA A 34 8.52 -15.74 0.60
CA ALA A 34 7.53 -16.79 0.80
C ALA A 34 6.32 -16.68 -0.14
N PHE A 35 5.91 -15.46 -0.51
CA PHE A 35 4.83 -15.22 -1.47
C PHE A 35 5.26 -15.60 -2.90
N VAL A 36 6.44 -15.17 -3.32
CA VAL A 36 6.97 -15.50 -4.66
C VAL A 36 7.21 -17.00 -4.80
N ASN A 37 7.81 -17.63 -3.78
CA ASN A 37 8.00 -19.09 -3.72
C ASN A 37 8.52 -19.67 -5.03
N ASP A 38 9.69 -19.21 -5.48
CA ASP A 38 10.37 -19.60 -6.73
C ASP A 38 9.65 -19.25 -8.06
N ARG A 39 8.51 -18.56 -8.00
CA ARG A 39 7.87 -18.00 -9.20
C ARG A 39 8.67 -16.80 -9.70
N ASP A 40 8.72 -16.61 -11.02
CA ASP A 40 9.26 -15.39 -11.60
C ASP A 40 8.31 -14.21 -11.33
N PRO A 41 8.74 -13.17 -10.56
CA PRO A 41 7.92 -12.00 -10.27
C PRO A 41 7.34 -11.31 -11.50
N LEU A 42 8.04 -11.38 -12.63
CA LEU A 42 7.61 -10.75 -13.89
C LEU A 42 6.41 -11.45 -14.53
N THR A 43 6.17 -12.72 -14.16
CA THR A 43 5.08 -13.54 -14.71
C THR A 43 3.93 -13.78 -13.72
N ILE A 44 4.06 -13.32 -12.47
CA ILE A 44 2.99 -13.45 -11.48
C ILE A 44 1.77 -12.66 -11.93
N ASP A 45 0.65 -13.36 -12.08
CA ASP A 45 -0.65 -12.81 -12.46
C ASP A 45 -1.78 -13.24 -11.49
N ASP A 46 -1.48 -14.13 -10.55
CA ASP A 46 -2.30 -14.52 -9.40
C ASP A 46 -1.63 -14.00 -8.14
N PHE A 47 -2.28 -13.03 -7.48
CA PHE A 47 -1.80 -12.35 -6.29
C PHE A 47 -2.45 -12.90 -5.00
N THR A 48 -3.05 -14.07 -5.07
CA THR A 48 -3.60 -14.79 -3.91
C THR A 48 -2.56 -15.66 -3.22
N GLY A 49 -2.91 -16.25 -2.07
CA GLY A 49 -2.11 -17.27 -1.41
C GLY A 49 -1.37 -16.81 -0.14
N PRO A 50 -0.52 -17.69 0.40
CA PRO A 50 0.20 -17.40 1.64
C PRO A 50 1.06 -16.14 1.53
N LYS A 51 1.00 -15.28 2.56
CA LYS A 51 1.74 -14.01 2.58
C LYS A 51 1.33 -12.99 1.51
N ALA A 52 0.29 -13.26 0.72
CA ALA A 52 -0.33 -12.27 -0.13
C ALA A 52 -0.84 -11.10 0.72
N ARG A 53 -0.26 -9.94 0.53
CA ARG A 53 -0.66 -8.69 1.17
C ARG A 53 -0.08 -7.51 0.40
N ARG A 54 -0.61 -6.32 0.62
CA ARG A 54 -0.20 -5.11 -0.10
C ARG A 54 1.33 -4.98 -0.23
N SER A 55 2.07 -5.09 0.87
CA SER A 55 3.52 -4.89 0.85
C SER A 55 4.29 -5.93 0.04
N THR A 56 3.79 -7.15 -0.11
CA THR A 56 4.44 -8.19 -0.92
C THR A 56 4.09 -8.05 -2.39
N VAL A 57 2.83 -7.76 -2.72
CA VAL A 57 2.42 -7.58 -4.11
C VAL A 57 2.97 -6.29 -4.72
N GLU A 58 3.17 -5.23 -3.92
CA GLU A 58 3.84 -4.00 -4.37
C GLU A 58 5.25 -4.27 -4.92
N ILE A 59 6.02 -5.18 -4.33
CA ILE A 59 7.36 -5.55 -4.81
C ILE A 59 7.29 -6.28 -6.15
N VAL A 60 6.27 -7.10 -6.37
CA VAL A 60 6.01 -7.74 -7.68
C VAL A 60 5.63 -6.67 -8.70
N LEU A 61 4.66 -5.81 -8.37
CA LEU A 61 4.22 -4.72 -9.25
C LEU A 61 5.35 -3.76 -9.61
N LEU A 62 6.28 -3.49 -8.69
CA LEU A 62 7.48 -2.68 -8.95
C LEU A 62 8.32 -3.26 -10.09
N GLN A 63 8.63 -4.56 -10.03
CA GLN A 63 9.44 -5.23 -11.05
C GLN A 63 8.71 -5.29 -12.39
N GLN A 64 7.42 -5.61 -12.36
CA GLN A 64 6.58 -5.61 -13.57
C GLN A 64 6.46 -4.20 -14.18
N ALA A 65 6.37 -3.16 -13.35
CA ALA A 65 6.34 -1.78 -13.83
C ALA A 65 7.64 -1.41 -14.56
N PHE A 66 8.80 -1.71 -14.00
CA PHE A 66 10.08 -1.45 -14.65
C PHE A 66 10.21 -2.22 -15.98
N MET A 67 9.81 -3.49 -16.01
CA MET A 67 9.81 -4.29 -17.24
C MET A 67 8.93 -3.66 -18.32
N LEU A 68 7.69 -3.28 -17.96
CA LEU A 68 6.72 -2.68 -18.89
C LEU A 68 7.14 -1.27 -19.32
N GLY A 69 7.88 -0.55 -18.48
CA GLY A 69 8.49 0.75 -18.80
C GLY A 69 9.77 0.66 -19.61
N GLY A 70 10.19 -0.53 -20.04
CA GLY A 70 11.32 -0.75 -20.94
C GLY A 70 12.70 -0.76 -20.23
N VAL A 71 12.74 -0.81 -18.91
CA VAL A 71 13.98 -0.91 -18.12
C VAL A 71 13.88 -2.11 -17.17
N PRO A 72 14.13 -3.35 -17.65
CA PRO A 72 14.10 -4.52 -16.79
C PRO A 72 15.13 -4.41 -15.67
N VAL A 73 14.73 -4.73 -14.45
CA VAL A 73 15.58 -4.64 -13.25
C VAL A 73 15.63 -5.96 -12.50
N THR A 74 16.76 -6.19 -11.81
CA THR A 74 16.89 -7.21 -10.76
C THR A 74 17.06 -6.49 -9.44
N LEU A 75 16.21 -6.79 -8.45
CA LEU A 75 16.25 -6.13 -7.15
C LEU A 75 17.33 -6.75 -6.26
N GLU A 76 18.21 -5.90 -5.74
CA GLU A 76 19.16 -6.24 -4.68
C GLU A 76 18.59 -5.67 -3.35
N PHE A 77 18.21 -6.57 -2.44
CA PHE A 77 17.49 -6.19 -1.23
C PHE A 77 18.43 -5.85 -0.08
N HIS A 78 18.23 -4.66 0.49
CA HIS A 78 18.84 -4.20 1.74
C HIS A 78 17.76 -3.97 2.78
N THR A 79 17.97 -4.43 4.02
CA THR A 79 16.95 -4.36 5.04
C THR A 79 17.12 -3.18 5.99
N ALA A 80 15.98 -2.63 6.45
CA ALA A 80 15.93 -1.63 7.51
C ALA A 80 14.77 -1.94 8.47
N PRO A 81 14.88 -1.58 9.77
CA PRO A 81 13.94 -2.04 10.78
C PRO A 81 12.59 -1.30 10.77
N VAL A 82 12.53 -0.08 10.26
CA VAL A 82 11.33 0.77 10.31
C VAL A 82 11.22 1.66 9.07
N ALA A 83 10.00 2.08 8.75
CA ALA A 83 9.66 2.87 7.55
C ALA A 83 10.48 4.18 7.45
N GLU A 84 10.68 4.90 8.54
CA GLU A 84 11.48 6.14 8.55
C GLU A 84 12.95 5.87 8.18
N ARG A 85 13.52 4.74 8.62
CA ARG A 85 14.87 4.35 8.23
C ARG A 85 14.93 3.98 6.74
N ILE A 86 13.93 3.28 6.24
CA ILE A 86 13.80 2.95 4.81
C ILE A 86 13.78 4.23 3.99
N ARG A 87 12.93 5.20 4.35
CA ARG A 87 12.84 6.51 3.68
C ARG A 87 14.19 7.22 3.65
N ARG A 88 14.89 7.30 4.80
CA ARG A 88 16.21 7.94 4.88
C ARG A 88 17.27 7.25 4.03
N MET A 89 17.31 5.92 4.05
CA MET A 89 18.23 5.15 3.21
C MET A 89 17.94 5.35 1.73
N SER A 90 16.69 5.42 1.32
CA SER A 90 16.29 5.70 -0.08
C SER A 90 16.68 7.09 -0.59
N MET A 91 17.29 7.94 0.23
CA MET A 91 17.85 9.23 -0.16
C MET A 91 19.38 9.21 -0.29
N LEU A 92 20.02 8.08 0.03
CA LEU A 92 21.48 7.93 -0.08
C LEU A 92 21.84 7.47 -1.49
N PRO A 93 23.04 7.82 -1.99
CA PRO A 93 23.46 7.45 -3.35
C PRO A 93 23.67 5.94 -3.55
N ASP A 94 23.86 5.18 -2.48
CA ASP A 94 24.08 3.72 -2.52
C ASP A 94 22.78 2.94 -2.76
N TYR A 95 21.59 3.57 -2.60
CA TYR A 95 20.30 2.93 -2.75
C TYR A 95 19.48 3.65 -3.81
N ALA A 96 18.85 2.86 -4.67
CA ALA A 96 18.01 3.41 -5.71
C ALA A 96 16.65 3.86 -5.15
N MET A 97 16.01 3.05 -4.30
CA MET A 97 14.63 3.29 -3.89
C MET A 97 14.18 2.43 -2.71
N ALA A 98 13.01 2.76 -2.16
CA ALA A 98 12.24 1.85 -1.33
C ALA A 98 11.54 0.78 -2.19
N ALA A 99 11.55 -0.48 -1.73
CA ALA A 99 10.88 -1.57 -2.45
C ALA A 99 9.33 -1.51 -2.34
N ASN A 100 8.81 -0.77 -1.36
CA ASN A 100 7.38 -0.59 -1.13
C ASN A 100 6.97 0.86 -1.28
N THR A 101 5.69 1.08 -1.56
CA THR A 101 5.13 2.42 -1.59
C THR A 101 5.10 3.06 -0.20
N ILE A 102 5.24 4.36 -0.15
CA ILE A 102 5.04 5.19 1.04
C ILE A 102 3.87 6.16 0.81
N TRP A 103 3.34 6.72 1.89
CA TRP A 103 2.36 7.79 1.81
C TRP A 103 3.00 9.08 1.28
N ASP A 104 2.26 9.83 0.46
CA ASP A 104 2.64 11.17 0.01
C ASP A 104 3.00 12.10 1.18
N SER A 105 2.23 12.03 2.26
CA SER A 105 2.50 12.77 3.51
C SER A 105 3.84 12.42 4.15
N ALA A 106 4.38 11.22 3.92
CA ALA A 106 5.68 10.81 4.44
C ALA A 106 6.86 11.31 3.59
N VAL A 107 6.64 11.78 2.36
CA VAL A 107 7.68 12.40 1.54
C VAL A 107 8.10 13.74 2.17
N GLY A 108 7.13 14.51 2.68
CA GLY A 108 7.38 15.77 3.38
C GLY A 108 8.22 16.75 2.56
N GLY A 109 9.25 17.34 3.20
CA GLY A 109 10.17 18.29 2.57
C GLY A 109 11.27 17.65 1.71
N ASP A 110 11.28 16.35 1.49
CA ASP A 110 12.35 15.65 0.77
C ASP A 110 12.12 15.56 -0.76
N GLY A 111 11.14 16.26 -1.30
CA GLY A 111 10.82 16.28 -2.73
C GLY A 111 12.00 16.66 -3.64
N ASP A 112 12.93 17.50 -3.16
CA ASP A 112 14.15 17.85 -3.89
C ASP A 112 15.19 16.71 -3.96
N ARG A 113 15.06 15.71 -3.09
CA ARG A 113 15.98 14.57 -2.98
C ARG A 113 15.40 13.28 -3.56
N LEU A 114 14.09 13.23 -3.77
CA LEU A 114 13.35 12.06 -4.21
C LEU A 114 12.57 12.35 -5.50
N TRP A 115 12.56 11.37 -6.40
CA TRP A 115 11.51 11.22 -7.39
C TRP A 115 10.34 10.50 -6.73
N VAL A 116 9.15 11.04 -6.87
CA VAL A 116 7.90 10.43 -6.42
C VAL A 116 7.17 9.90 -7.65
N SER A 117 6.89 8.61 -7.68
CA SER A 117 6.19 7.99 -8.82
C SER A 117 4.74 8.47 -8.93
N ASP A 118 4.09 8.11 -10.02
CA ASP A 118 2.63 8.13 -10.08
C ASP A 118 2.04 7.26 -8.96
N ALA A 119 0.82 7.58 -8.53
CA ALA A 119 0.18 6.88 -7.44
C ALA A 119 -0.11 5.41 -7.80
N VAL A 120 0.41 4.49 -7.00
CA VAL A 120 0.02 3.07 -7.04
C VAL A 120 -1.33 2.87 -6.35
N ILE A 121 -1.55 3.55 -5.24
CA ILE A 121 -2.85 3.64 -4.57
C ILE A 121 -3.21 5.13 -4.54
N ARG A 122 -4.31 5.47 -5.18
CA ARG A 122 -4.79 6.86 -5.28
C ARG A 122 -5.55 7.24 -4.01
N GLN A 123 -5.70 8.53 -3.80
CA GLN A 123 -6.52 9.06 -2.71
C GLN A 123 -7.93 8.45 -2.76
N GLY A 124 -8.40 7.93 -1.64
CA GLY A 124 -9.70 7.30 -1.49
C GLY A 124 -9.82 5.87 -2.06
N GLU A 125 -8.78 5.31 -2.70
CA GLU A 125 -8.74 3.89 -3.10
C GLU A 125 -8.46 2.97 -1.90
N PHE A 126 -7.79 3.47 -0.86
CA PHE A 126 -7.70 2.73 0.39
C PHE A 126 -8.89 3.05 1.29
N GLU A 127 -9.72 2.05 1.51
CA GLU A 127 -10.92 2.15 2.33
C GLU A 127 -10.73 1.41 3.65
N ALA A 128 -11.17 2.05 4.73
CA ALA A 128 -11.13 1.51 6.09
C ALA A 128 -12.53 1.41 6.69
N GLY A 129 -12.71 0.42 7.55
CA GLY A 129 -13.90 0.27 8.37
C GLY A 129 -13.78 1.03 9.69
N LEU A 130 -14.92 1.49 10.20
CA LEU A 130 -15.05 2.00 11.56
C LEU A 130 -15.31 0.78 12.45
N TYR A 131 -14.29 0.35 13.19
CA TYR A 131 -14.37 -0.89 13.96
C TYR A 131 -14.73 -0.62 15.41
N THR A 132 -15.77 -1.30 15.87
CA THR A 132 -16.21 -1.30 17.28
C THR A 132 -16.31 -2.73 17.81
N VAL A 133 -16.55 -2.90 19.09
CA VAL A 133 -16.64 -4.22 19.73
C VAL A 133 -18.03 -4.83 19.64
N SER A 134 -18.11 -6.17 19.71
CA SER A 134 -19.37 -6.93 19.58
C SER A 134 -20.48 -6.52 20.56
N THR A 135 -20.11 -5.92 21.67
CA THR A 135 -21.06 -5.44 22.71
C THR A 135 -21.70 -4.10 22.38
N ARG A 136 -21.29 -3.41 21.30
CA ARG A 136 -21.91 -2.18 20.81
C ARG A 136 -23.02 -2.50 19.79
N GLU A 137 -24.05 -3.20 20.28
CA GLU A 137 -25.19 -3.58 19.47
C GLU A 137 -25.94 -2.37 18.88
N ASP A 138 -25.92 -1.23 19.58
CA ASP A 138 -26.45 0.04 19.13
C ASP A 138 -25.83 0.51 17.79
N LEU A 139 -24.55 0.27 17.58
CA LEU A 139 -23.83 0.61 16.34
C LEU A 139 -23.89 -0.52 15.30
N LEU A 140 -23.81 -1.77 15.74
CA LEU A 140 -23.74 -2.93 14.85
C LEU A 140 -25.08 -3.33 14.25
N ASN A 141 -26.20 -3.07 14.96
CA ASN A 141 -27.56 -3.40 14.54
C ASN A 141 -28.38 -2.15 14.14
N ALA A 142 -27.72 -1.00 13.97
CA ALA A 142 -28.38 0.23 13.64
C ALA A 142 -29.18 0.10 12.33
N GLN A 143 -30.50 0.32 12.41
CA GLN A 143 -31.39 0.35 11.24
C GLN A 143 -31.42 1.73 10.58
N GLN A 144 -31.02 2.76 11.29
CA GLN A 144 -30.95 4.15 10.84
C GLN A 144 -29.51 4.49 10.37
N PRO A 145 -29.34 5.50 9.51
CA PRO A 145 -28.03 6.03 9.19
C PRO A 145 -27.27 6.43 10.45
N ILE A 146 -25.97 6.12 10.48
CA ILE A 146 -25.13 6.45 11.62
C ILE A 146 -24.90 7.95 11.70
N HIS A 147 -25.13 8.50 12.88
CA HIS A 147 -24.82 9.89 13.21
C HIS A 147 -23.35 10.00 13.63
N ILE A 148 -22.46 10.18 12.65
CA ILE A 148 -21.02 10.26 12.88
C ILE A 148 -20.62 11.42 13.82
N ASP A 149 -21.42 12.48 13.83
CA ASP A 149 -21.27 13.66 14.69
C ASP A 149 -21.48 13.35 16.19
N GLN A 150 -22.08 12.23 16.51
CA GLN A 150 -22.29 11.76 17.89
C GLN A 150 -21.23 10.77 18.34
N LEU A 151 -20.38 10.29 17.43
CA LEU A 151 -19.40 9.26 17.70
C LEU A 151 -18.02 9.85 18.02
N SER A 152 -17.32 9.17 18.92
CA SER A 152 -15.93 9.41 19.26
C SER A 152 -15.02 8.37 18.63
N ALA A 153 -13.81 8.80 18.24
CA ALA A 153 -12.80 7.92 17.65
C ALA A 153 -11.45 8.03 18.35
N VAL A 154 -10.63 7.02 18.17
CA VAL A 154 -9.23 7.02 18.60
C VAL A 154 -8.32 6.67 17.42
N SER A 155 -7.23 7.41 17.30
CA SER A 155 -6.17 7.17 16.32
C SER A 155 -4.85 7.76 16.84
N SER A 156 -3.79 7.65 16.05
CA SER A 156 -2.50 8.29 16.34
C SER A 156 -2.23 9.44 15.36
N SER A 157 -1.83 10.58 15.88
CA SER A 157 -1.34 11.68 15.02
C SER A 157 -0.06 11.31 14.24
N GLN A 158 0.62 10.23 14.61
CA GLN A 158 1.74 9.67 13.84
C GLN A 158 1.27 8.91 12.60
N TRP A 159 0.02 8.47 12.55
CA TRP A 159 -0.63 7.87 11.39
C TRP A 159 -1.34 8.95 10.58
N VAL A 160 -0.54 9.75 9.89
CA VAL A 160 -0.96 11.02 9.31
C VAL A 160 -2.22 10.89 8.44
N SER A 161 -2.30 9.86 7.60
CA SER A 161 -3.48 9.66 6.73
C SER A 161 -4.74 9.35 7.52
N ASP A 162 -4.66 8.44 8.50
CA ASP A 162 -5.79 8.10 9.38
C ASP A 162 -6.22 9.32 10.20
N TRP A 163 -5.23 10.00 10.79
CA TRP A 163 -5.47 11.17 11.64
C TRP A 163 -6.15 12.30 10.87
N ASN A 164 -5.60 12.70 9.73
CA ASN A 164 -6.16 13.78 8.90
C ASN A 164 -7.56 13.42 8.39
N THR A 165 -7.77 12.14 8.03
CA THR A 165 -9.08 11.66 7.60
C THR A 165 -10.13 11.80 8.71
N LEU A 166 -9.79 11.38 9.93
CA LEU A 166 -10.68 11.49 11.09
C LEU A 166 -10.91 12.94 11.52
N GLN A 167 -9.87 13.79 11.46
CA GLN A 167 -10.01 15.22 11.78
C GLN A 167 -10.97 15.96 10.83
N ALA A 168 -11.09 15.50 9.59
CA ALA A 168 -11.99 16.09 8.61
C ALA A 168 -13.47 15.71 8.83
N LEU A 169 -13.74 14.71 9.68
CA LEU A 169 -15.08 14.27 10.00
C LEU A 169 -15.65 15.06 11.19
N PRO A 170 -16.97 15.29 11.22
CA PRO A 170 -17.64 15.98 12.31
C PRO A 170 -17.81 15.08 13.55
N LEU A 171 -16.70 14.51 14.06
CA LEU A 171 -16.74 13.62 15.22
C LEU A 171 -17.07 14.39 16.50
N SER A 172 -17.75 13.75 17.46
CA SER A 172 -17.96 14.33 18.79
C SER A 172 -16.64 14.50 19.55
N ASN A 173 -15.67 13.57 19.32
CA ASN A 173 -14.34 13.63 19.90
C ASN A 173 -13.36 12.76 19.09
N LEU A 174 -12.09 13.21 18.99
CA LEU A 174 -11.00 12.45 18.41
C LEU A 174 -9.82 12.42 19.38
N LEU A 175 -9.48 11.24 19.89
CA LEU A 175 -8.40 11.03 20.86
C LEU A 175 -7.12 10.60 20.17
N ASN A 176 -6.01 11.28 20.53
CA ASN A 176 -4.67 10.94 20.07
C ASN A 176 -4.01 9.96 21.05
N VAL A 177 -3.75 8.73 20.59
CA VAL A 177 -3.10 7.68 21.37
C VAL A 177 -2.04 7.02 20.49
N ALA A 178 -0.80 6.95 20.96
CA ALA A 178 0.31 6.46 20.14
C ALA A 178 0.36 4.92 19.99
N ASP A 179 -0.13 4.19 20.98
CA ASP A 179 -0.03 2.73 21.05
C ASP A 179 -1.32 2.06 20.60
N TRP A 180 -1.22 1.15 19.63
CA TRP A 180 -2.36 0.38 19.11
C TRP A 180 -3.10 -0.42 20.19
N GLY A 181 -2.36 -1.07 21.10
CA GLY A 181 -2.97 -1.85 22.17
C GLY A 181 -3.84 -1.00 23.09
N ASN A 182 -3.39 0.22 23.39
CA ASN A 182 -4.17 1.17 24.19
C ASN A 182 -5.43 1.65 23.43
N MET A 183 -5.34 1.89 22.11
CA MET A 183 -6.53 2.21 21.29
C MET A 183 -7.55 1.08 21.32
N VAL A 184 -7.09 -0.17 21.15
CA VAL A 184 -7.92 -1.38 21.25
C VAL A 184 -8.61 -1.47 22.63
N ASP A 185 -7.86 -1.26 23.72
CA ASP A 185 -8.42 -1.31 25.07
C ASP A 185 -9.44 -0.18 25.31
N MET A 186 -9.26 0.99 24.71
CA MET A 186 -10.21 2.10 24.84
C MET A 186 -11.53 1.80 24.16
N VAL A 187 -11.52 1.29 22.93
CA VAL A 187 -12.74 0.87 22.24
C VAL A 187 -13.35 -0.35 22.93
N GLY A 188 -12.52 -1.34 23.29
CA GLY A 188 -12.94 -2.56 23.98
C GLY A 188 -13.66 -2.32 25.29
N ARG A 189 -13.33 -1.21 25.98
CA ARG A 189 -13.92 -0.79 27.25
C ARG A 189 -14.93 0.36 27.11
N HIS A 190 -15.40 0.63 25.90
CA HIS A 190 -16.39 1.67 25.57
C HIS A 190 -15.98 3.09 26.02
N ARG A 191 -14.66 3.39 26.05
CA ARG A 191 -14.17 4.76 26.34
C ARG A 191 -14.24 5.67 25.10
N VAL A 192 -14.21 5.05 23.94
CA VAL A 192 -14.46 5.64 22.62
C VAL A 192 -15.26 4.65 21.78
N ASP A 193 -15.94 5.14 20.76
CA ASP A 193 -16.88 4.33 19.99
C ASP A 193 -16.22 3.45 18.96
N PHE A 194 -15.20 3.94 18.25
CA PHE A 194 -14.54 3.17 17.21
C PHE A 194 -13.06 3.54 16.99
N LEU A 195 -12.36 2.69 16.26
CA LEU A 195 -11.06 2.94 15.63
C LEU A 195 -11.13 2.59 14.14
N LEU A 196 -10.21 3.13 13.35
CA LEU A 196 -10.06 2.72 11.95
C LEU A 196 -9.21 1.46 11.84
N ALA A 197 -9.64 0.52 11.01
CA ALA A 197 -8.84 -0.60 10.58
C ALA A 197 -9.18 -1.01 9.13
N PRO A 198 -8.22 -1.63 8.41
CA PRO A 198 -8.51 -2.24 7.11
C PRO A 198 -9.59 -3.31 7.25
N PHE A 199 -10.44 -3.44 6.24
CA PHE A 199 -11.41 -4.52 6.20
C PHE A 199 -10.72 -5.87 6.20
N GLN A 200 -11.20 -6.77 7.04
CA GLN A 200 -10.61 -8.09 7.19
C GLN A 200 -11.14 -9.06 6.13
N VAL A 201 -10.35 -10.09 5.85
CA VAL A 201 -10.72 -11.15 4.88
C VAL A 201 -11.73 -12.15 5.43
N SER A 202 -11.97 -12.16 6.76
CA SER A 202 -12.97 -13.01 7.39
C SER A 202 -14.38 -12.76 6.81
N ASP A 203 -15.27 -13.74 6.91
CA ASP A 203 -16.60 -13.64 6.30
C ASP A 203 -17.44 -12.51 6.87
N ASP A 204 -17.31 -12.27 8.17
CA ASP A 204 -17.99 -11.20 8.89
C ASP A 204 -17.13 -9.92 9.05
N LEU A 205 -15.98 -9.85 8.35
CA LEU A 205 -15.02 -8.75 8.39
C LEU A 205 -14.43 -8.50 9.78
N SER A 206 -14.62 -9.40 10.74
CA SER A 206 -14.16 -9.24 12.13
C SER A 206 -12.70 -9.59 12.33
N PHE A 207 -12.12 -9.05 13.40
CA PHE A 207 -10.83 -9.52 13.94
C PHE A 207 -10.88 -9.58 15.46
N THR A 208 -10.00 -10.40 16.04
CA THR A 208 -9.86 -10.52 17.49
C THR A 208 -8.46 -10.09 17.91
N THR A 209 -8.38 -9.23 18.90
CA THR A 209 -7.13 -8.78 19.49
C THR A 209 -7.34 -8.43 20.97
N ARG A 210 -6.36 -8.71 21.81
CA ARG A 210 -6.37 -8.41 23.27
C ARG A 210 -7.64 -8.87 24.00
N GLY A 211 -8.24 -9.99 23.54
CA GLY A 211 -9.46 -10.55 24.14
C GLY A 211 -10.77 -9.88 23.68
N PHE A 212 -10.72 -8.87 22.82
CA PHE A 212 -11.90 -8.23 22.23
C PHE A 212 -12.08 -8.68 20.78
N ARG A 213 -13.32 -8.89 20.36
CA ARG A 213 -13.68 -9.11 18.97
C ARG A 213 -14.30 -7.85 18.39
N PHE A 214 -13.71 -7.38 17.30
CA PHE A 214 -14.07 -6.16 16.60
C PHE A 214 -14.82 -6.46 15.32
N TYR A 215 -15.84 -5.67 15.05
CA TYR A 215 -16.61 -5.69 13.80
C TYR A 215 -16.66 -4.30 13.19
N PRO A 216 -16.64 -4.17 11.87
CA PRO A 216 -16.89 -2.88 11.26
C PRO A 216 -18.35 -2.48 11.46
N ILE A 217 -18.60 -1.21 11.73
CA ILE A 217 -19.95 -0.65 11.72
C ILE A 217 -20.50 -0.85 10.30
N PRO A 218 -21.65 -1.53 10.13
CA PRO A 218 -22.08 -1.99 8.82
C PRO A 218 -22.56 -0.84 7.93
N LYS A 219 -22.41 -1.05 6.61
CA LYS A 219 -22.89 -0.15 5.53
C LYS A 219 -22.17 1.20 5.44
N VAL A 220 -21.15 1.46 6.27
CA VAL A 220 -20.34 2.68 6.20
C VAL A 220 -18.86 2.36 6.10
N LYS A 221 -18.13 3.16 5.34
CA LYS A 221 -16.68 3.07 5.16
C LYS A 221 -16.08 4.46 4.99
N ILE A 222 -14.78 4.56 5.17
CA ILE A 222 -14.00 5.78 5.01
C ILE A 222 -12.92 5.54 3.96
N GLY A 223 -12.78 6.47 3.00
CA GLY A 223 -11.63 6.53 2.12
C GLY A 223 -10.51 7.32 2.79
N LEU A 224 -9.33 6.74 3.01
CA LEU A 224 -8.23 7.47 3.62
C LEU A 224 -7.72 8.59 2.71
N THR A 225 -7.41 9.73 3.31
CA THR A 225 -6.76 10.84 2.61
C THR A 225 -5.32 10.50 2.31
N GLY A 226 -4.83 11.00 1.15
CA GLY A 226 -3.48 10.74 0.66
C GLY A 226 -3.43 9.61 -0.36
N SER A 227 -2.26 9.47 -0.95
CA SER A 227 -1.95 8.49 -1.98
C SER A 227 -0.64 7.78 -1.65
N ARG A 228 -0.39 6.63 -2.27
CA ARG A 228 0.83 5.87 -2.03
C ARG A 228 1.65 5.75 -3.30
N HIS A 229 2.95 5.99 -3.17
CA HIS A 229 3.89 6.13 -4.25
C HIS A 229 5.18 5.36 -3.98
N PHE A 230 5.83 4.88 -5.03
CA PHE A 230 7.24 4.54 -4.95
C PHE A 230 8.08 5.82 -4.89
N ILE A 231 9.20 5.76 -4.19
CA ILE A 231 10.17 6.85 -4.11
C ILE A 231 11.54 6.39 -4.57
N LEU A 232 12.19 7.18 -5.44
CA LEU A 232 13.55 6.92 -5.92
C LEU A 232 14.48 8.05 -5.51
N SER A 233 15.73 7.70 -5.20
CA SER A 233 16.80 8.67 -4.94
C SER A 233 17.13 9.46 -6.21
N ARG A 234 17.10 10.80 -6.14
CA ARG A 234 17.63 11.63 -7.23
C ARG A 234 19.14 11.55 -7.36
N GLN A 235 19.84 11.06 -6.33
CA GLN A 235 21.28 10.90 -6.34
C GLN A 235 21.74 9.57 -6.99
N PHE A 236 20.80 8.64 -7.21
CA PHE A 236 21.12 7.38 -7.84
C PHE A 236 21.38 7.57 -9.36
N PRO A 237 22.37 6.88 -9.96
CA PRO A 237 22.66 7.00 -11.39
C PRO A 237 21.43 6.72 -12.25
N GLU A 238 21.26 7.48 -13.31
CA GLU A 238 20.13 7.37 -14.26
C GLU A 238 18.72 7.48 -13.60
N SER A 239 18.63 8.05 -12.40
CA SER A 239 17.38 8.09 -11.61
C SER A 239 16.20 8.72 -12.34
N GLU A 240 16.42 9.73 -13.19
CA GLU A 240 15.35 10.33 -13.98
C GLU A 240 14.77 9.34 -15.01
N LYS A 241 15.63 8.62 -15.72
CA LYS A 241 15.21 7.57 -16.67
C LYS A 241 14.47 6.44 -15.96
N LEU A 242 14.95 6.05 -14.77
CA LEU A 242 14.27 5.06 -13.93
C LEU A 242 12.88 5.56 -13.49
N ALA A 243 12.77 6.81 -13.06
CA ALA A 243 11.49 7.40 -12.67
C ALA A 243 10.49 7.45 -13.84
N GLN A 244 10.95 7.82 -15.03
CA GLN A 244 10.13 7.83 -16.25
C GLN A 244 9.66 6.41 -16.62
N ALA A 245 10.58 5.43 -16.61
CA ALA A 245 10.24 4.02 -16.88
C ALA A 245 9.24 3.48 -15.86
N LEU A 246 9.44 3.75 -14.57
CA LEU A 246 8.53 3.33 -13.50
C LEU A 246 7.12 3.90 -13.72
N ASN A 247 6.99 5.20 -13.99
CA ASN A 247 5.70 5.85 -14.23
C ASN A 247 5.00 5.30 -15.47
N GLN A 248 5.74 5.08 -16.55
CA GLN A 248 5.20 4.44 -17.76
C GLN A 248 4.67 3.03 -17.43
N GLY A 249 5.41 2.24 -16.69
CA GLY A 249 5.00 0.90 -16.28
C GLY A 249 3.80 0.90 -15.35
N ILE A 250 3.74 1.81 -14.36
CA ILE A 250 2.58 1.99 -13.48
C ILE A 250 1.34 2.33 -14.31
N ALA A 251 1.46 3.24 -15.29
CA ALA A 251 0.35 3.60 -16.17
C ALA A 251 -0.17 2.38 -16.95
N ILE A 252 0.73 1.55 -17.50
CA ILE A 252 0.38 0.33 -18.24
C ILE A 252 -0.30 -0.69 -17.32
N LEU A 253 0.26 -0.95 -16.11
CA LEU A 253 -0.33 -1.86 -15.13
C LEU A 253 -1.73 -1.41 -14.71
N ARG A 254 -1.93 -0.10 -14.52
CA ARG A 254 -3.22 0.47 -14.18
C ARG A 254 -4.22 0.33 -15.34
N GLN A 255 -3.81 0.63 -16.56
CA GLN A 255 -4.65 0.46 -17.75
C GLN A 255 -5.11 -0.98 -17.95
N LYS A 256 -4.23 -1.96 -17.63
CA LYS A 256 -4.55 -3.40 -17.65
C LYS A 256 -5.40 -3.87 -16.46
N GLY A 257 -5.68 -3.01 -15.48
CA GLY A 257 -6.36 -3.40 -14.23
C GLY A 257 -5.51 -4.26 -13.29
N THR A 258 -4.22 -4.44 -13.57
CA THR A 258 -3.34 -5.35 -12.79
C THR A 258 -3.15 -4.84 -11.36
N ILE A 259 -2.98 -3.51 -11.17
CA ILE A 259 -2.83 -2.93 -9.82
C ILE A 259 -4.08 -3.18 -8.99
N GLU A 260 -5.26 -2.88 -9.52
CA GLU A 260 -6.53 -3.08 -8.81
C GLU A 260 -6.74 -4.56 -8.47
N ARG A 261 -6.54 -5.45 -9.44
CA ARG A 261 -6.65 -6.90 -9.23
C ARG A 261 -5.68 -7.38 -8.15
N ALA A 262 -4.41 -6.98 -8.19
CA ALA A 262 -3.42 -7.35 -7.20
C ALA A 262 -3.81 -6.89 -5.77
N LEU A 263 -4.37 -5.69 -5.64
CA LEU A 263 -4.82 -5.16 -4.36
C LEU A 263 -6.09 -5.86 -3.85
N ILE A 264 -6.98 -6.30 -4.75
CA ILE A 264 -8.17 -7.09 -4.39
C ILE A 264 -7.74 -8.50 -3.96
N GLU A 265 -6.95 -9.19 -4.78
CA GLU A 265 -6.56 -10.58 -4.54
C GLU A 265 -5.71 -10.74 -3.28
N CYS A 266 -4.85 -9.77 -2.96
CA CYS A 266 -4.10 -9.77 -1.69
C CYS A 266 -4.93 -9.33 -0.47
N GLY A 267 -6.22 -9.04 -0.65
CA GLY A 267 -7.14 -8.67 0.41
C GLY A 267 -7.01 -7.22 0.93
N PHE A 268 -6.23 -6.38 0.26
CA PHE A 268 -6.09 -4.96 0.64
C PHE A 268 -7.33 -4.15 0.27
N ILE A 269 -7.91 -4.38 -0.91
CA ILE A 269 -9.23 -3.87 -1.30
C ILE A 269 -10.24 -4.99 -1.06
N ASN A 270 -11.22 -4.75 -0.21
CA ASN A 270 -12.23 -5.75 0.14
C ASN A 270 -13.53 -5.52 -0.66
N THR A 271 -13.81 -6.41 -1.60
CA THR A 271 -14.99 -6.29 -2.48
C THR A 271 -16.32 -6.53 -1.76
N LYS A 272 -16.32 -7.17 -0.57
CA LYS A 272 -17.54 -7.35 0.25
C LYS A 272 -18.17 -6.04 0.70
N VAL A 273 -17.38 -4.96 0.74
CA VAL A 273 -17.83 -3.62 1.15
C VAL A 273 -17.99 -2.66 -0.01
N SER A 274 -17.97 -3.13 -1.26
CA SER A 274 -18.06 -2.27 -2.46
C SER A 274 -19.33 -1.41 -2.46
N SER A 275 -20.45 -1.96 -2.00
CA SER A 275 -21.76 -1.28 -1.91
C SER A 275 -21.93 -0.41 -0.66
N TRP A 276 -20.95 -0.38 0.25
CA TRP A 276 -21.06 0.41 1.46
C TRP A 276 -20.86 1.90 1.17
N SER A 277 -21.58 2.75 1.92
CA SER A 277 -21.51 4.19 1.75
C SER A 277 -20.19 4.74 2.28
N LYS A 278 -19.48 5.47 1.43
CA LYS A 278 -18.31 6.25 1.84
C LYS A 278 -18.79 7.55 2.47
N ILE A 279 -18.40 7.83 3.70
CA ILE A 279 -18.90 8.94 4.52
C ILE A 279 -18.02 10.18 4.53
N ASN A 280 -16.96 10.18 3.71
CA ASN A 280 -16.07 11.33 3.50
C ASN A 280 -15.76 11.57 2.02
#